data_6427843d16a24f9e4b97107cc4c9c228
#
_entry.id   6427843d16a24f9e4b97107cc4c9c228
#
_cell.length_a   1.000
_cell.length_b   1.000
_cell.length_c   1.000
_cell.angle_alpha   90.00
_cell.angle_beta   90.00
_cell.angle_gamma   90.00
#
_symmetry.space_group_name_H-M   'P 1'
#
loop_
_entity.id
_entity.type
_entity.pdbx_description
1 polymer ?
#
loop_
_entity_poly.entity_id
_entity_poly.type
_entity_poly.pdbx_seq_one_letter_code
_entity_poly.pdbx_strand_id
1 'polypeptide(L)'
;MGFDACIDYKAGPGSVRAGLKEHCPKGVDIYFDNVGGEILDDVLAKITRGARIIICGAISQYNNTTAVQGPKNYLSLLVNRARMEGIVVFDYADRYHLAVAEMAGYLKDGRMKSKEDVVVGLNTFPDTLLKLFNGENFGKLVLEVAKD
;
A
#
# COMPACT_ATOMS: atom_id res chain seq x y z
N MET A 1 2.28 -0.77 16.14
CA MET A 1 1.10 -0.23 15.44
C MET A 1 -0.05 -1.25 15.37
N GLY A 2 0.12 -2.45 15.91
CA GLY A 2 -0.94 -3.47 15.99
C GLY A 2 -1.07 -4.40 14.78
N PHE A 3 -0.11 -4.38 13.85
CA PHE A 3 -0.01 -5.39 12.80
C PHE A 3 0.60 -6.68 13.36
N ASP A 4 0.15 -7.83 12.85
CA ASP A 4 0.68 -9.13 13.25
C ASP A 4 2.11 -9.34 12.76
N ALA A 5 2.44 -8.83 11.56
CA ALA A 5 3.76 -8.87 10.96
C ALA A 5 4.00 -7.69 10.01
N CYS A 6 5.25 -7.46 9.69
CA CYS A 6 5.67 -6.52 8.65
C CYS A 6 6.77 -7.19 7.83
N ILE A 7 6.63 -7.14 6.51
CA ILE A 7 7.61 -7.69 5.57
C ILE A 7 8.43 -6.53 5.00
N ASP A 8 9.74 -6.55 5.22
CA ASP A 8 10.66 -5.61 4.59
C ASP A 8 10.92 -6.03 3.14
N TYR A 9 10.23 -5.39 2.20
CA TYR A 9 10.40 -5.65 0.77
C TYR A 9 11.77 -5.21 0.23
N LYS A 10 12.51 -4.37 0.96
CA LYS A 10 13.86 -3.91 0.61
C LYS A 10 14.97 -4.86 1.10
N ALA A 11 14.64 -5.88 1.87
CA ALA A 11 15.63 -6.84 2.38
C ALA A 11 16.28 -7.70 1.27
N GLY A 12 15.79 -7.62 0.04
CA GLY A 12 16.38 -8.26 -1.13
C GLY A 12 15.36 -9.00 -2.00
N PRO A 13 15.80 -9.53 -3.16
CA PRO A 13 14.93 -10.28 -4.05
C PRO A 13 14.26 -11.46 -3.36
N GLY A 14 12.95 -11.59 -3.54
CA GLY A 14 12.15 -12.67 -2.95
C GLY A 14 11.80 -12.50 -1.47
N SER A 15 12.15 -11.37 -0.83
CA SER A 15 11.82 -11.10 0.58
C SER A 15 10.30 -11.11 0.81
N VAL A 16 9.51 -10.55 -0.10
CA VAL A 16 8.04 -10.54 -0.02
C VAL A 16 7.49 -11.97 -0.06
N ARG A 17 7.96 -12.78 -1.00
CA ARG A 17 7.55 -14.19 -1.11
C ARG A 17 7.90 -15.01 0.14
N ALA A 18 9.11 -14.80 0.68
CA ALA A 18 9.53 -15.46 1.91
C ALA A 18 8.67 -15.04 3.11
N GLY A 19 8.43 -13.72 3.28
CA GLY A 19 7.59 -13.20 4.34
C GLY A 19 6.14 -13.66 4.22
N LEU A 20 5.57 -13.71 3.02
CA LEU A 20 4.22 -14.25 2.80
C LEU A 20 4.16 -15.76 3.13
N LYS A 21 5.21 -16.51 2.87
CA LYS A 21 5.27 -17.94 3.25
C LYS A 21 5.27 -18.10 4.77
N GLU A 22 5.99 -17.25 5.47
CA GLU A 22 6.14 -17.29 6.92
C GLU A 22 4.88 -16.79 7.65
N HIS A 23 4.41 -15.59 7.28
CA HIS A 23 3.35 -14.91 8.02
C HIS A 23 1.94 -15.18 7.50
N CYS A 24 1.80 -15.64 6.25
CA CYS A 24 0.53 -16.04 5.63
C CYS A 24 0.56 -17.53 5.22
N PRO A 25 0.79 -18.48 6.14
CA PRO A 25 0.95 -19.90 5.79
C PRO A 25 -0.28 -20.48 5.12
N LYS A 26 -1.48 -19.96 5.43
CA LYS A 26 -2.77 -20.38 4.84
C LYS A 26 -3.09 -19.66 3.52
N GLY A 27 -2.28 -18.67 3.12
CA GLY A 27 -2.50 -17.84 1.96
C GLY A 27 -3.10 -16.47 2.31
N VAL A 28 -3.38 -15.66 1.27
CA VAL A 28 -3.88 -14.28 1.39
C VAL A 28 -5.33 -14.23 0.94
N ASP A 29 -6.23 -13.81 1.82
CA ASP A 29 -7.67 -13.68 1.54
C ASP A 29 -8.03 -12.30 1.00
N ILE A 30 -7.37 -11.24 1.52
CA ILE A 30 -7.60 -9.86 1.11
C ILE A 30 -6.24 -9.19 0.94
N TYR A 31 -6.07 -8.52 -0.19
CA TYR A 31 -4.89 -7.69 -0.46
C TYR A 31 -5.32 -6.31 -0.96
N PHE A 32 -4.84 -5.27 -0.29
CA PHE A 32 -5.04 -3.88 -0.69
C PHE A 32 -3.72 -3.36 -1.27
N ASP A 33 -3.71 -3.03 -2.56
CA ASP A 33 -2.51 -2.73 -3.32
C ASP A 33 -2.40 -1.26 -3.69
N ASN A 34 -1.29 -0.63 -3.28
CA ASN A 34 -0.87 0.69 -3.73
C ASN A 34 0.40 0.65 -4.60
N VAL A 35 1.00 -0.52 -4.78
CA VAL A 35 2.35 -0.67 -5.31
C VAL A 35 2.38 -1.32 -6.68
N GLY A 36 1.65 -2.43 -6.86
CA GLY A 36 1.71 -3.23 -8.09
C GLY A 36 3.03 -3.99 -8.26
N GLY A 37 3.38 -4.30 -9.51
CA GLY A 37 4.65 -4.90 -9.88
C GLY A 37 4.92 -6.26 -9.25
N GLU A 38 6.16 -6.50 -8.84
CA GLU A 38 6.58 -7.78 -8.27
C GLU A 38 5.88 -8.13 -6.96
N ILE A 39 5.53 -7.12 -6.14
CA ILE A 39 4.79 -7.36 -4.89
C ILE A 39 3.41 -7.94 -5.18
N LEU A 40 2.69 -7.35 -6.15
CA LEU A 40 1.41 -7.90 -6.59
C LEU A 40 1.56 -9.32 -7.11
N ASP A 41 2.60 -9.60 -7.89
CA ASP A 41 2.87 -10.94 -8.43
C ASP A 41 3.12 -11.97 -7.33
N ASP A 42 3.90 -11.63 -6.32
CA ASP A 42 4.18 -12.52 -5.18
C ASP A 42 2.93 -12.79 -4.36
N VAL A 43 2.07 -11.78 -4.17
CA VAL A 43 0.77 -11.95 -3.51
C VAL A 43 -0.15 -12.84 -4.32
N LEU A 44 -0.28 -12.61 -5.63
CA LEU A 44 -1.14 -13.43 -6.52
C LEU A 44 -0.74 -14.90 -6.52
N ALA A 45 0.55 -15.20 -6.38
CA ALA A 45 1.04 -16.58 -6.25
C ALA A 45 0.62 -17.27 -4.93
N LYS A 46 0.09 -16.51 -3.96
CA LYS A 46 -0.20 -16.98 -2.59
C LYS A 46 -1.66 -16.76 -2.17
N ILE A 47 -2.54 -16.31 -3.06
CA ILE A 47 -3.94 -16.04 -2.75
C ILE A 47 -4.73 -17.30 -2.47
N THR A 48 -5.72 -17.19 -1.60
CA THR A 48 -6.67 -18.26 -1.27
C THR A 48 -7.84 -18.29 -2.25
N ARG A 49 -8.65 -19.34 -2.13
CA ARG A 49 -9.91 -19.45 -2.88
C ARG A 49 -10.88 -18.33 -2.48
N GLY A 50 -11.37 -17.57 -3.49
CA GLY A 50 -12.30 -16.46 -3.28
C GLY A 50 -11.62 -15.18 -2.78
N ALA A 51 -10.30 -15.10 -2.80
CA ALA A 51 -9.55 -13.91 -2.40
C ALA A 51 -10.01 -12.65 -3.13
N ARG A 52 -9.85 -11.51 -2.47
CA ARG A 52 -10.15 -10.18 -3.01
C ARG A 52 -8.90 -9.33 -3.05
N ILE A 53 -8.56 -8.88 -4.23
CA ILE A 53 -7.41 -8.00 -4.50
C ILE A 53 -7.96 -6.64 -4.92
N ILE A 54 -7.67 -5.61 -4.14
CA ILE A 54 -8.14 -4.25 -4.33
C ILE A 54 -6.98 -3.40 -4.83
N ILE A 55 -7.04 -2.96 -6.08
CA ILE A 55 -6.01 -2.11 -6.70
C ILE A 55 -6.38 -0.65 -6.47
N CYS A 56 -5.69 0.00 -5.54
CA CYS A 56 -5.83 1.43 -5.24
C CYS A 56 -4.77 2.27 -5.94
N GLY A 57 -3.63 1.69 -6.26
CA GLY A 57 -2.54 2.35 -6.95
C GLY A 57 -1.48 1.37 -7.45
N ALA A 58 -0.52 1.88 -8.21
CA ALA A 58 0.58 1.10 -8.77
C ALA A 58 1.85 1.96 -8.82
N ILE A 59 2.28 2.49 -7.66
CA ILE A 59 3.38 3.48 -7.59
C ILE A 59 4.69 2.96 -8.21
N SER A 60 4.91 1.65 -8.19
CA SER A 60 6.08 1.02 -8.82
C SER A 60 6.10 1.19 -10.35
N GLN A 61 4.95 1.57 -10.95
CA GLN A 61 4.79 1.67 -12.41
C GLN A 61 4.69 3.13 -12.90
N TYR A 62 4.49 4.11 -12.02
CA TYR A 62 4.19 5.50 -12.43
C TYR A 62 5.33 6.18 -13.17
N ASN A 63 6.58 5.82 -12.90
CA ASN A 63 7.76 6.39 -13.55
C ASN A 63 8.31 5.53 -14.69
N ASN A 64 7.59 4.49 -15.12
CA ASN A 64 8.04 3.65 -16.22
C ASN A 64 8.02 4.43 -17.53
N THR A 65 9.13 4.38 -18.25
CA THR A 65 9.26 4.93 -19.62
C THR A 65 8.91 3.88 -20.71
N THR A 66 8.65 2.66 -20.30
CA THR A 66 8.22 1.55 -21.16
C THR A 66 6.80 1.13 -20.80
N ALA A 67 6.20 0.26 -21.61
CA ALA A 67 4.86 -0.26 -21.32
C ALA A 67 4.81 -0.93 -19.96
N VAL A 68 3.72 -0.68 -19.23
CA VAL A 68 3.45 -1.32 -17.94
C VAL A 68 3.39 -2.84 -18.12
N GLN A 69 4.14 -3.56 -17.30
CA GLN A 69 4.11 -5.02 -17.28
C GLN A 69 2.97 -5.49 -16.38
N GLY A 70 2.06 -6.24 -16.95
CA GLY A 70 0.99 -6.91 -16.22
C GLY A 70 1.53 -8.01 -15.29
N PRO A 71 0.73 -8.45 -14.30
CA PRO A 71 1.13 -9.52 -13.41
C PRO A 71 1.27 -10.85 -14.13
N LYS A 72 2.35 -11.58 -13.86
CA LYS A 72 2.64 -12.90 -14.45
C LYS A 72 1.72 -13.98 -13.88
N ASN A 73 1.36 -13.84 -12.60
CA ASN A 73 0.57 -14.81 -11.86
C ASN A 73 -0.96 -14.57 -11.94
N TYR A 74 -1.46 -13.81 -12.95
CA TYR A 74 -2.89 -13.49 -13.06
C TYR A 74 -3.79 -14.74 -13.19
N LEU A 75 -3.29 -15.86 -13.70
CA LEU A 75 -4.03 -17.11 -13.77
C LEU A 75 -4.41 -17.67 -12.41
N SER A 76 -3.75 -17.24 -11.34
CA SER A 76 -4.15 -17.56 -9.96
C SER A 76 -5.57 -17.08 -9.65
N LEU A 77 -6.03 -16.00 -10.30
CA LEU A 77 -7.41 -15.52 -10.16
C LEU A 77 -8.42 -16.57 -10.64
N LEU A 78 -8.15 -17.20 -11.79
CA LEU A 78 -8.99 -18.27 -12.33
C LEU A 78 -8.98 -19.48 -11.41
N VAL A 79 -7.79 -19.96 -11.05
CA VAL A 79 -7.62 -21.19 -10.23
C VAL A 79 -8.32 -21.02 -8.88
N ASN A 80 -8.18 -19.85 -8.26
CA ASN A 80 -8.74 -19.57 -6.95
C ASN A 80 -10.15 -18.94 -6.99
N ARG A 81 -10.75 -18.71 -8.19
CA ARG A 81 -12.03 -17.99 -8.33
C ARG A 81 -12.01 -16.69 -7.55
N ALA A 82 -10.85 -16.01 -7.55
CA ALA A 82 -10.61 -14.76 -6.87
C ALA A 82 -11.08 -13.56 -7.70
N ARG A 83 -11.22 -12.41 -7.07
CA ARG A 83 -11.59 -11.15 -7.70
C ARG A 83 -10.43 -10.16 -7.55
N MET A 84 -10.12 -9.45 -8.63
CA MET A 84 -9.23 -8.30 -8.62
C MET A 84 -9.98 -7.12 -9.24
N GLU A 85 -10.06 -6.00 -8.52
CA GLU A 85 -10.81 -4.83 -8.96
C GLU A 85 -10.11 -3.53 -8.54
N GLY A 86 -10.28 -2.49 -9.35
CA GLY A 86 -9.80 -1.14 -9.05
C GLY A 86 -10.74 -0.41 -8.10
N ILE A 87 -10.17 0.48 -7.27
CA ILE A 87 -10.91 1.40 -6.40
C ILE A 87 -10.29 2.79 -6.49
N VAL A 88 -11.14 3.79 -6.57
CA VAL A 88 -10.75 5.18 -6.42
C VAL A 88 -11.54 5.79 -5.26
N VAL A 89 -10.82 6.39 -4.31
CA VAL A 89 -11.44 6.91 -3.08
C VAL A 89 -12.53 7.96 -3.37
N PHE A 90 -12.43 8.69 -4.47
CA PHE A 90 -13.41 9.71 -4.88
C PHE A 90 -14.82 9.17 -5.15
N ASP A 91 -14.95 7.88 -5.48
CA ASP A 91 -16.23 7.22 -5.67
C ASP A 91 -17.04 7.11 -4.37
N TYR A 92 -16.41 7.38 -3.23
CA TYR A 92 -16.98 7.33 -1.88
C TYR A 92 -17.05 8.70 -1.20
N ALA A 93 -16.99 9.80 -1.97
CA ALA A 93 -16.91 11.15 -1.42
C ALA A 93 -18.09 11.50 -0.51
N ASP A 94 -19.28 11.01 -0.83
CA ASP A 94 -20.51 11.16 -0.04
C ASP A 94 -20.41 10.53 1.37
N ARG A 95 -19.50 9.56 1.55
CA ARG A 95 -19.28 8.81 2.78
C ARG A 95 -18.04 9.25 3.57
N TYR A 96 -17.28 10.24 3.09
CA TYR A 96 -16.06 10.69 3.78
C TYR A 96 -16.33 11.12 5.22
N HIS A 97 -17.42 11.81 5.48
CA HIS A 97 -17.77 12.28 6.82
C HIS A 97 -17.91 11.12 7.83
N LEU A 98 -18.42 9.96 7.40
CA LEU A 98 -18.54 8.76 8.25
C LEU A 98 -17.14 8.19 8.58
N ALA A 99 -16.30 8.04 7.56
CA ALA A 99 -14.94 7.53 7.73
C ALA A 99 -14.08 8.45 8.62
N VAL A 100 -14.19 9.77 8.41
CA VAL A 100 -13.46 10.77 9.21
C VAL A 100 -13.90 10.71 10.68
N ALA A 101 -15.21 10.63 10.95
CA ALA A 101 -15.72 10.54 12.32
C ALA A 101 -15.25 9.26 13.02
N GLU A 102 -15.26 8.13 12.32
CA GLU A 102 -14.82 6.84 12.87
C GLU A 102 -13.31 6.84 13.16
N MET A 103 -12.49 7.30 12.19
CA MET A 103 -11.04 7.39 12.36
C MET A 103 -10.64 8.37 13.47
N ALA A 104 -11.33 9.51 13.59
CA ALA A 104 -11.11 10.45 14.69
C ALA A 104 -11.40 9.82 16.05
N GLY A 105 -12.45 8.99 16.14
CA GLY A 105 -12.73 8.18 17.33
C GLY A 105 -11.59 7.23 17.65
N TYR A 106 -11.07 6.50 16.67
CA TYR A 106 -9.95 5.56 16.87
C TYR A 106 -8.65 6.26 17.30
N LEU A 107 -8.37 7.44 16.76
CA LEU A 107 -7.22 8.25 17.19
C LEU A 107 -7.38 8.71 18.64
N LYS A 108 -8.57 9.21 19.01
CA LYS A 108 -8.88 9.67 20.36
C LYS A 108 -8.75 8.54 21.40
N ASP A 109 -9.21 7.34 21.05
CA ASP A 109 -9.17 6.17 21.93
C ASP A 109 -7.79 5.47 21.95
N GLY A 110 -6.84 5.91 21.09
CA GLY A 110 -5.54 5.27 20.95
C GLY A 110 -5.57 3.92 20.19
N ARG A 111 -6.71 3.53 19.61
CA ARG A 111 -6.86 2.33 18.78
C ARG A 111 -6.19 2.47 17.41
N MET A 112 -6.06 3.69 16.91
CA MET A 112 -5.30 4.02 15.70
C MET A 112 -4.15 4.94 16.08
N LYS A 113 -3.00 4.73 15.45
CA LYS A 113 -1.80 5.57 15.62
C LYS A 113 -1.41 6.12 14.27
N SER A 114 -1.02 7.38 14.22
CA SER A 114 -0.39 8.01 13.06
C SER A 114 1.09 8.24 13.31
N LYS A 115 1.84 8.39 12.23
CA LYS A 115 3.23 8.78 12.23
C LYS A 115 3.47 9.69 11.05
N GLU A 116 3.94 10.88 11.32
CA GLU A 116 4.31 11.88 10.33
C GLU A 116 5.83 12.02 10.28
N ASP A 117 6.34 12.24 9.07
CA ASP A 117 7.71 12.65 8.76
C ASP A 117 7.62 14.06 8.18
N VAL A 118 7.87 15.07 9.03
CA VAL A 118 7.65 16.48 8.69
C VAL A 118 8.95 17.11 8.22
N VAL A 119 8.94 17.67 7.01
CA VAL A 119 10.03 18.48 6.46
C VAL A 119 9.58 19.93 6.38
N VAL A 120 10.40 20.86 6.87
CA VAL A 120 10.03 22.27 7.00
C VAL A 120 10.61 23.10 5.86
N GLY A 121 9.79 23.99 5.29
CA GLY A 121 10.18 25.00 4.31
C GLY A 121 9.82 24.62 2.87
N LEU A 122 9.13 25.53 2.19
CA LEU A 122 8.71 25.35 0.80
C LEU A 122 9.90 25.10 -0.16
N ASN A 123 11.05 25.69 0.12
CA ASN A 123 12.27 25.53 -0.67
C ASN A 123 12.82 24.09 -0.66
N THR A 124 12.42 23.26 0.30
CA THR A 124 12.82 21.85 0.39
C THR A 124 11.93 20.93 -0.44
N PHE A 125 10.89 21.44 -1.09
CA PHE A 125 9.88 20.64 -1.79
C PHE A 125 10.47 19.65 -2.81
N PRO A 126 11.42 20.03 -3.69
CA PRO A 126 11.97 19.08 -4.67
C PRO A 126 12.61 17.86 -4.01
N ASP A 127 13.46 18.07 -2.99
CA ASP A 127 14.15 16.99 -2.28
C ASP A 127 13.16 16.16 -1.44
N THR A 128 12.18 16.83 -0.84
CA THR A 128 11.10 16.15 -0.08
C THR A 128 10.29 15.23 -0.98
N LEU A 129 9.98 15.66 -2.20
CA LEU A 129 9.27 14.83 -3.17
C LEU A 129 10.11 13.61 -3.59
N LEU A 130 11.40 13.80 -3.85
CA LEU A 130 12.32 12.70 -4.17
C LEU A 130 12.44 11.71 -3.01
N LYS A 131 12.47 12.18 -1.77
CA LYS A 131 12.45 11.34 -0.57
C LYS A 131 11.27 10.37 -0.57
N LEU A 132 10.07 10.82 -1.01
CA LEU A 132 8.90 9.96 -1.14
C LEU A 132 9.11 8.83 -2.16
N PHE A 133 9.62 9.15 -3.34
CA PHE A 133 9.86 8.16 -4.40
C PHE A 133 10.99 7.18 -4.05
N ASN A 134 11.98 7.62 -3.30
CA ASN A 134 13.06 6.76 -2.80
C ASN A 134 12.62 5.89 -1.62
N GLY A 135 11.44 6.15 -1.04
CA GLY A 135 10.95 5.45 0.15
C GLY A 135 11.83 5.68 1.38
N GLU A 136 12.35 6.90 1.54
CA GLU A 136 13.21 7.31 2.65
C GLU A 136 12.42 7.89 3.83
N ASN A 137 11.14 8.19 3.62
CA ASN A 137 10.25 8.70 4.65
C ASN A 137 9.78 7.59 5.59
N PHE A 138 9.58 7.96 6.86
CA PHE A 138 9.00 7.08 7.86
C PHE A 138 7.63 7.59 8.33
N GLY A 139 6.58 7.03 7.78
CA GLY A 139 5.21 7.46 7.99
C GLY A 139 4.70 8.40 6.89
N LYS A 140 3.71 9.22 7.20
CA LYS A 140 3.14 10.20 6.26
C LYS A 140 4.13 11.33 6.05
N LEU A 141 4.67 11.45 4.84
CA LEU A 141 5.52 12.59 4.49
C LEU A 141 4.67 13.85 4.39
N VAL A 142 5.05 14.87 5.12
CA VAL A 142 4.38 16.17 5.18
C VAL A 142 5.38 17.28 4.97
N LEU A 143 5.08 18.21 4.07
CA LEU A 143 5.85 19.46 3.90
C LEU A 143 5.15 20.59 4.67
N GLU A 144 5.80 21.10 5.72
CA GLU A 144 5.36 22.32 6.40
C GLU A 144 5.82 23.54 5.62
N VAL A 145 4.90 24.17 4.89
CA VAL A 145 5.21 25.26 3.95
C VAL A 145 5.62 26.52 4.69
N ALA A 146 4.93 26.86 5.78
CA ALA A 146 5.21 27.99 6.65
C ALA A 146 4.77 27.66 8.06
N LYS A 147 5.42 28.25 9.07
CA LYS A 147 4.91 28.27 10.44
C LYS A 147 3.89 29.40 10.57
N ASP A 148 2.76 29.10 11.19
CA ASP A 148 1.78 30.11 11.62
C ASP A 148 2.37 31.01 12.72
#